data_7bcadbf1c5041921ef1d0f33df3c16cd
#
_entry.id   7bcadbf1c5041921ef1d0f33df3c16cd
#
_cell.length_a   1.000
_cell.length_b   1.000
_cell.length_c   1.000
_cell.angle_alpha   90.00
_cell.angle_beta   90.00
_cell.angle_gamma   90.00
#
_symmetry.space_group_name_H-M   'P 1'
#
loop_
_entity.id
_entity.type
_entity.pdbx_description
1 polymer ?
#
loop_
_entity_poly.entity_id
_entity_poly.type
_entity_poly.pdbx_seq_one_letter_code
_entity_poly.pdbx_strand_id
1 'polypeptide(L)'
;LKQKHKLKRMKHHMSHDGAETSAEPEQEKNQQQEGRQDIPFQAEWEEMNAVPLYLDDQYVLRREIQYSLDYRYGSRRLGDIFQVFRRWAQETADHPLKPDGRRPQDLLFFDTETTGLNSGAGNMIYLLGGAWLSEDCVHVTQYFLPGPESEAAFYYHFLTEMEHSIHHLATYNGKAFDWPQVKTRHTFVRHEVPKLPEFGHFDLLHAARRLFKRVLPSCRLSVVEEEILGLHRENDTPGYLAPMLYFDYLKEQNPVFIKGVIGHNEQDVLSLISLYIELSERVLEGGTTPEETYEIGRWFEQMKEWNKASWCYHKAIRTSREWNAVYVYALALVLKKQKQMAEALPYLVSVWQNRGKHAADAAVELAKYMEHELKDAEKAFHYTEEAYTLSRNTDLRDDLEKRRRRLSGKIRPGKSFI
;
A
#
# COMPACT_ATOMS: atom_id res chain seq x y z
N LEU A 1 46.73 1.73 4.95
CA LEU A 1 45.64 2.50 5.58
C LEU A 1 44.29 1.82 5.37
N LYS A 2 43.85 1.53 4.15
CA LYS A 2 42.53 0.89 3.84
C LYS A 2 42.24 -0.41 4.59
N GLN A 3 43.24 -1.28 4.81
CA GLN A 3 43.08 -2.52 5.57
C GLN A 3 42.89 -2.30 7.08
N LYS A 4 43.52 -1.29 7.67
CA LYS A 4 43.38 -0.95 9.09
C LYS A 4 41.95 -0.41 9.39
N HIS A 5 41.40 0.40 8.51
CA HIS A 5 40.03 0.90 8.63
C HIS A 5 39.00 -0.23 8.51
N LYS A 6 39.22 -1.16 7.58
CA LYS A 6 38.34 -2.34 7.42
C LYS A 6 38.32 -3.24 8.68
N LEU A 7 39.48 -3.42 9.34
CA LEU A 7 39.57 -4.16 10.60
C LEU A 7 38.89 -3.42 11.77
N LYS A 8 38.98 -2.09 11.81
CA LYS A 8 38.30 -1.27 12.84
C LYS A 8 36.77 -1.33 12.71
N ARG A 9 36.25 -1.30 11.47
CA ARG A 9 34.81 -1.51 11.19
C ARG A 9 34.32 -2.90 11.62
N MET A 10 35.06 -3.97 11.30
CA MET A 10 34.73 -5.33 11.74
C MET A 10 34.71 -5.47 13.26
N LYS A 11 35.61 -4.80 13.98
CA LYS A 11 35.61 -4.79 15.45
C LYS A 11 34.40 -4.07 16.02
N HIS A 12 33.98 -2.95 15.44
CA HIS A 12 32.80 -2.18 15.90
C HIS A 12 31.52 -2.99 15.74
N HIS A 13 31.36 -3.73 14.66
CA HIS A 13 30.22 -4.63 14.46
C HIS A 13 30.23 -5.89 15.37
N MET A 14 31.38 -6.29 15.90
CA MET A 14 31.48 -7.43 16.80
C MET A 14 31.33 -7.07 18.30
N SER A 15 31.40 -5.78 18.67
CA SER A 15 31.32 -5.31 20.06
C SER A 15 29.95 -4.81 20.52
N HIS A 16 28.90 -4.96 19.71
CA HIS A 16 27.55 -4.50 20.07
C HIS A 16 26.73 -5.49 20.92
N ASP A 17 27.36 -6.58 21.38
CA ASP A 17 26.73 -7.53 22.32
C ASP A 17 27.26 -7.37 23.75
N GLY A 18 27.35 -6.18 24.30
CA GLY A 18 27.73 -6.00 25.70
C GLY A 18 27.89 -4.54 26.04
N ALA A 19 27.00 -4.07 26.89
CA ALA A 19 27.03 -2.73 27.45
C ALA A 19 28.31 -2.43 28.23
N GLU A 20 28.94 -1.26 27.93
CA GLU A 20 29.49 -0.37 28.98
C GLU A 20 29.85 0.96 28.34
N THR A 21 29.28 2.03 28.91
CA THR A 21 29.57 3.43 28.65
C THR A 21 30.97 3.78 29.15
N SER A 22 31.86 4.17 28.26
CA SER A 22 33.07 4.91 28.63
C SER A 22 33.25 6.10 27.68
N ALA A 23 33.33 7.30 28.27
CA ALA A 23 33.55 8.56 27.58
C ALA A 23 34.81 8.53 26.73
N GLU A 24 34.70 8.86 25.45
CA GLU A 24 35.86 9.03 24.55
C GLU A 24 36.65 10.29 24.93
N PRO A 25 37.98 10.26 24.93
CA PRO A 25 38.79 11.44 25.21
C PRO A 25 38.74 12.42 24.03
N GLU A 26 38.61 13.72 24.34
CA GLU A 26 38.55 14.85 23.38
C GLU A 26 39.66 14.89 22.33
N GLN A 27 40.74 14.14 22.49
CA GLN A 27 41.86 14.08 21.56
C GLN A 27 41.56 13.26 20.28
N GLU A 28 40.58 12.35 20.26
CA GLU A 28 40.21 11.61 19.05
C GLU A 28 39.31 12.45 18.11
N LYS A 29 38.62 13.45 18.63
CA LYS A 29 37.79 14.36 17.82
C LYS A 29 38.61 15.29 16.93
N ASN A 30 39.81 15.71 17.37
CA ASN A 30 40.69 16.61 16.61
C ASN A 30 41.46 15.93 15.48
N GLN A 31 41.71 14.61 15.54
CA GLN A 31 42.39 13.90 14.46
C GLN A 31 41.48 13.46 13.29
N GLN A 32 40.16 13.52 13.48
CA GLN A 32 39.18 13.22 12.44
C GLN A 32 38.86 14.44 11.55
N GLN A 33 39.34 15.63 11.88
CA GLN A 33 39.10 16.84 11.08
C GLN A 33 40.15 17.10 9.99
N GLU A 34 41.35 16.52 10.09
CA GLU A 34 42.44 16.70 9.11
C GLU A 34 42.29 15.73 7.92
N GLY A 35 41.35 15.91 7.04
CA GLY A 35 41.18 15.08 5.83
C GLY A 35 39.77 15.10 5.26
N ARG A 36 38.89 15.93 5.81
CA ARG A 36 37.54 16.08 5.26
C ARG A 36 37.61 16.81 3.92
N GLN A 37 36.99 16.23 2.88
CA GLN A 37 36.85 16.91 1.60
C GLN A 37 36.00 18.17 1.79
N ASP A 38 36.42 19.29 1.19
CA ASP A 38 35.57 20.46 1.08
C ASP A 38 34.32 20.11 0.29
N ILE A 39 33.18 20.33 0.89
CA ILE A 39 31.89 20.07 0.23
C ILE A 39 31.55 21.27 -0.65
N PRO A 40 31.43 21.07 -1.96
CA PRO A 40 31.01 22.16 -2.85
C PRO A 40 29.64 22.72 -2.43
N PHE A 41 29.53 24.06 -2.42
CA PHE A 41 28.28 24.73 -2.07
C PHE A 41 27.74 24.35 -0.67
N GLN A 42 28.62 24.24 0.31
CA GLN A 42 28.23 23.82 1.67
C GLN A 42 27.15 24.75 2.27
N ALA A 43 27.24 26.06 2.06
CA ALA A 43 26.28 27.03 2.58
C ALA A 43 24.86 26.77 2.03
N GLU A 44 24.73 26.45 0.75
CA GLU A 44 23.48 26.17 0.09
C GLU A 44 22.87 24.85 0.61
N TRP A 45 23.71 23.85 0.95
CA TRP A 45 23.25 22.62 1.61
C TRP A 45 22.75 22.90 3.03
N GLU A 46 23.47 23.73 3.79
CA GLU A 46 23.07 24.13 5.15
C GLU A 46 21.73 24.90 5.14
N GLU A 47 21.53 25.80 4.15
CA GLU A 47 20.23 26.49 3.95
C GLU A 47 19.06 25.49 3.69
N MET A 48 19.34 24.32 3.13
CA MET A 48 18.35 23.27 2.92
C MET A 48 18.22 22.32 4.14
N ASN A 49 18.86 22.62 5.27
CA ASN A 49 18.98 21.74 6.44
C ASN A 49 19.69 20.41 6.15
N ALA A 50 20.57 20.38 5.16
CA ALA A 50 21.35 19.20 4.82
C ALA A 50 22.75 19.28 5.41
N VAL A 51 23.15 18.26 6.14
CA VAL A 51 24.46 18.16 6.79
C VAL A 51 25.20 16.91 6.29
N PRO A 52 26.52 17.00 6.13
CA PRO A 52 27.32 15.84 5.73
C PRO A 52 27.53 14.85 6.89
N LEU A 53 27.34 13.59 6.61
CA LEU A 53 27.69 12.48 7.47
C LEU A 53 28.77 11.65 6.80
N TYR A 54 29.86 11.41 7.51
CA TYR A 54 31.06 10.79 6.95
C TYR A 54 31.19 9.31 7.33
N LEU A 55 31.66 8.51 6.39
CA LEU A 55 32.16 7.17 6.58
C LEU A 55 33.52 7.04 5.90
N ASP A 56 34.59 7.08 6.67
CA ASP A 56 36.00 7.20 6.21
C ASP A 56 36.22 8.41 5.29
N ASP A 57 36.53 8.16 4.01
CA ASP A 57 36.74 9.16 2.94
C ASP A 57 35.45 9.47 2.14
N GLN A 58 34.34 8.84 2.46
CA GLN A 58 33.04 9.05 1.82
C GLN A 58 32.11 9.89 2.69
N TYR A 59 31.14 10.55 2.07
CA TYR A 59 30.09 11.24 2.80
C TYR A 59 28.73 11.10 2.11
N VAL A 60 27.67 11.29 2.87
CA VAL A 60 26.29 11.43 2.40
C VAL A 60 25.73 12.75 2.96
N LEU A 61 24.85 13.38 2.26
CA LEU A 61 24.14 14.55 2.78
C LEU A 61 22.82 14.10 3.39
N ARG A 62 22.68 14.34 4.71
CA ARG A 62 21.46 14.03 5.47
C ARG A 62 20.69 15.33 5.70
N ARG A 63 19.44 15.34 5.29
CA ARG A 63 18.49 16.41 5.57
C ARG A 63 17.43 15.89 6.51
N GLU A 64 17.09 16.66 7.54
CA GLU A 64 16.02 16.33 8.48
C GLU A 64 15.09 17.50 8.69
N ILE A 65 13.77 17.23 8.63
CA ILE A 65 12.71 18.18 8.94
C ILE A 65 11.73 17.52 9.89
N GLN A 66 11.18 18.30 10.79
CA GLN A 66 10.16 17.87 11.72
C GLN A 66 8.84 18.59 11.45
N TYR A 67 7.74 17.81 11.47
CA TYR A 67 6.39 18.31 11.34
C TYR A 67 5.59 18.02 12.59
N SER A 68 4.84 19.01 13.06
CA SER A 68 3.88 18.79 14.15
C SER A 68 2.86 17.72 13.76
N LEU A 69 2.39 16.94 14.73
CA LEU A 69 1.28 16.01 14.52
C LEU A 69 -0.01 16.71 14.08
N ASP A 70 -0.17 18.00 14.41
CA ASP A 70 -1.29 18.82 13.95
C ASP A 70 -1.12 19.39 12.55
N TYR A 71 0.07 19.22 11.94
CA TYR A 71 0.31 19.66 10.58
C TYR A 71 -0.67 18.99 9.60
N ARG A 72 -1.40 19.83 8.86
CA ARG A 72 -2.33 19.35 7.83
C ARG A 72 -1.60 19.12 6.53
N TYR A 73 -1.67 17.89 6.03
CA TYR A 73 -1.18 17.57 4.71
C TYR A 73 -2.34 17.00 3.87
N GLY A 74 -2.85 17.82 2.97
CA GLY A 74 -4.12 17.58 2.29
C GLY A 74 -5.31 17.60 3.24
N SER A 75 -6.18 16.64 3.11
CA SER A 75 -7.40 16.52 3.92
C SER A 75 -7.16 16.06 5.36
N ARG A 76 -5.94 15.56 5.69
CA ARG A 76 -5.63 14.89 6.95
C ARG A 76 -4.61 15.64 7.79
N ARG A 77 -4.67 15.48 9.13
CA ARG A 77 -3.56 15.82 10.00
C ARG A 77 -2.67 14.59 10.14
N LEU A 78 -1.35 14.79 10.19
CA LEU A 78 -0.41 13.67 10.28
C LEU A 78 -0.64 12.82 11.54
N GLY A 79 -1.03 13.45 12.64
CA GLY A 79 -1.34 12.77 13.91
C GLY A 79 -2.63 11.94 13.89
N ASP A 80 -3.50 12.07 12.88
CA ASP A 80 -4.72 11.26 12.76
C ASP A 80 -4.39 9.76 12.62
N ILE A 81 -3.15 9.42 12.25
CA ILE A 81 -2.67 8.03 12.17
C ILE A 81 -2.80 7.30 13.51
N PHE A 82 -2.59 7.95 14.65
CA PHE A 82 -2.75 7.34 15.97
C PHE A 82 -4.20 6.92 16.24
N GLN A 83 -5.16 7.71 15.75
CA GLN A 83 -6.58 7.36 15.85
C GLN A 83 -6.92 6.19 14.95
N VAL A 84 -6.41 6.17 13.72
CA VAL A 84 -6.58 5.07 12.76
C VAL A 84 -6.07 3.75 13.33
N PHE A 85 -4.89 3.75 13.95
CA PHE A 85 -4.33 2.56 14.59
C PHE A 85 -5.20 2.06 15.74
N ARG A 86 -5.73 2.96 16.59
CA ARG A 86 -6.67 2.59 17.64
C ARG A 86 -7.97 1.97 17.09
N ARG A 87 -8.48 2.49 15.97
CA ARG A 87 -9.66 1.93 15.30
C ARG A 87 -9.38 0.54 14.71
N TRP A 88 -8.22 0.35 14.09
CA TRP A 88 -7.78 -0.97 13.61
C TRP A 88 -7.62 -2.00 14.74
N ALA A 89 -7.16 -1.58 15.91
CA ALA A 89 -7.04 -2.46 17.07
C ALA A 89 -8.41 -2.97 17.58
N GLN A 90 -9.49 -2.24 17.30
CA GLN A 90 -10.86 -2.63 17.63
C GLN A 90 -11.52 -3.48 16.53
N GLU A 91 -10.95 -3.48 15.32
CA GLU A 91 -11.48 -4.22 14.19
C GLU A 91 -11.07 -5.71 14.30
N THR A 92 -12.07 -6.59 14.25
CA THR A 92 -11.85 -8.05 14.35
C THR A 92 -11.51 -8.68 13.01
N ALA A 93 -12.00 -8.10 11.91
CA ALA A 93 -11.71 -8.61 10.57
C ALA A 93 -10.24 -8.39 10.18
N ASP A 94 -9.68 -9.35 9.46
CA ASP A 94 -8.35 -9.20 8.86
C ASP A 94 -8.39 -8.28 7.66
N HIS A 95 -7.32 -7.49 7.48
CA HIS A 95 -7.19 -6.61 6.32
C HIS A 95 -5.73 -6.27 6.02
N PRO A 96 -5.31 -6.17 4.72
CA PRO A 96 -3.92 -5.85 4.35
C PRO A 96 -3.40 -4.50 4.83
N LEU A 97 -4.26 -3.57 5.24
CA LEU A 97 -3.87 -2.29 5.85
C LEU A 97 -3.88 -2.33 7.39
N LYS A 98 -4.32 -3.43 8.00
CA LYS A 98 -4.38 -3.58 9.46
C LYS A 98 -2.96 -3.70 10.02
N PRO A 99 -2.61 -2.92 11.05
CA PRO A 99 -1.25 -2.92 11.60
C PRO A 99 -0.85 -4.18 12.39
N ASP A 100 -1.79 -5.04 12.77
CA ASP A 100 -1.54 -6.30 13.48
C ASP A 100 -0.70 -6.13 14.78
N GLY A 101 -1.13 -5.22 15.64
CA GLY A 101 -0.48 -4.95 16.93
C GLY A 101 0.74 -4.03 16.87
N ARG A 102 1.14 -3.56 15.68
CA ARG A 102 2.18 -2.54 15.51
C ARG A 102 1.66 -1.18 15.98
N ARG A 103 2.59 -0.30 16.29
CA ARG A 103 2.35 1.12 16.60
C ARG A 103 2.66 1.98 15.37
N PRO A 104 2.16 3.22 15.27
CA PRO A 104 2.56 4.15 14.21
C PRO A 104 4.08 4.34 14.10
N GLN A 105 4.78 4.32 15.24
CA GLN A 105 6.25 4.46 15.32
C GLN A 105 7.01 3.29 14.70
N ASP A 106 6.37 2.14 14.51
CA ASP A 106 6.99 0.96 13.93
C ASP A 106 7.00 1.00 12.37
N LEU A 107 6.44 2.10 11.78
CA LEU A 107 6.34 2.29 10.34
C LEU A 107 7.37 3.30 9.82
N LEU A 108 7.99 2.97 8.68
CA LEU A 108 8.73 3.89 7.83
C LEU A 108 7.95 4.13 6.53
N PHE A 109 7.49 5.35 6.32
CA PHE A 109 6.95 5.80 5.05
C PHE A 109 8.11 6.14 4.14
N PHE A 110 8.23 5.43 3.03
CA PHE A 110 9.50 5.32 2.31
C PHE A 110 9.32 5.51 0.82
N ASP A 111 10.20 6.32 0.23
CA ASP A 111 10.26 6.58 -1.20
C ASP A 111 11.71 6.80 -1.66
N THR A 112 12.03 6.52 -2.95
CA THR A 112 13.37 6.64 -3.50
C THR A 112 13.40 7.30 -4.86
N GLU A 113 14.46 8.10 -5.11
CA GLU A 113 14.79 8.60 -6.42
C GLU A 113 15.99 7.85 -7.02
N THR A 114 15.85 7.46 -8.28
CA THR A 114 16.83 6.62 -8.97
C THR A 114 17.30 7.23 -10.29
N THR A 115 18.48 6.83 -10.76
CA THR A 115 19.05 7.29 -12.03
C THR A 115 18.35 6.74 -13.28
N GLY A 116 17.33 5.89 -13.11
CA GLY A 116 16.54 5.34 -14.22
C GLY A 116 15.24 4.71 -13.77
N LEU A 117 14.26 4.70 -14.67
CA LEU A 117 12.89 4.26 -14.41
C LEU A 117 12.67 2.74 -14.48
N ASN A 118 13.68 1.97 -14.86
CA ASN A 118 13.60 0.51 -14.96
C ASN A 118 14.26 -0.14 -13.76
N SER A 119 13.67 -1.23 -13.25
CA SER A 119 14.31 -2.08 -12.25
C SER A 119 15.51 -2.79 -12.87
N GLY A 120 16.74 -2.42 -12.47
CA GLY A 120 17.96 -3.08 -12.96
C GLY A 120 19.19 -2.68 -12.15
N ALA A 121 20.19 -3.56 -12.09
CA ALA A 121 21.42 -3.33 -11.33
C ALA A 121 22.25 -2.11 -11.79
N GLY A 122 21.98 -1.60 -13.00
CA GLY A 122 22.62 -0.39 -13.52
C GLY A 122 22.08 0.92 -12.96
N ASN A 123 20.89 0.92 -12.35
CA ASN A 123 20.32 2.10 -11.74
C ASN A 123 20.82 2.28 -10.31
N MET A 124 21.09 3.53 -9.96
CA MET A 124 21.55 3.91 -8.63
C MET A 124 20.42 4.64 -7.90
N ILE A 125 20.30 4.42 -6.61
CA ILE A 125 19.46 5.24 -5.73
C ILE A 125 20.33 6.41 -5.27
N TYR A 126 19.93 7.65 -5.59
CA TYR A 126 20.66 8.82 -5.20
C TYR A 126 19.95 9.68 -4.15
N LEU A 127 18.65 9.44 -3.96
CA LEU A 127 17.89 10.05 -2.88
C LEU A 127 16.99 8.99 -2.24
N LEU A 128 17.04 8.92 -0.93
CA LEU A 128 16.21 8.05 -0.13
C LEU A 128 15.49 8.92 0.88
N GLY A 129 14.17 8.96 0.78
CA GLY A 129 13.30 9.66 1.71
C GLY A 129 12.60 8.69 2.66
N GLY A 130 12.59 9.02 3.93
CA GLY A 130 11.85 8.31 4.95
C GLY A 130 11.10 9.26 5.88
N ALA A 131 9.83 8.96 6.16
CA ALA A 131 9.10 9.64 7.23
C ALA A 131 8.71 8.61 8.30
N TRP A 132 8.93 8.95 9.55
CA TRP A 132 8.60 8.13 10.71
C TRP A 132 8.02 9.00 11.84
N LEU A 133 7.31 8.38 12.76
CA LEU A 133 6.61 9.11 13.82
C LEU A 133 7.27 8.88 15.18
N SER A 134 7.43 9.94 15.94
CA SER A 134 7.59 9.88 17.39
C SER A 134 6.23 10.12 18.09
N GLU A 135 6.24 10.25 19.42
CA GLU A 135 5.02 10.62 20.15
C GLU A 135 4.61 12.08 19.92
N ASP A 136 5.57 12.95 19.55
CA ASP A 136 5.39 14.39 19.49
C ASP A 136 5.35 14.96 18.09
N CYS A 137 6.01 14.31 17.13
CA CYS A 137 6.15 14.84 15.77
C CYS A 137 6.37 13.75 14.70
N VAL A 138 6.33 14.17 13.44
CA VAL A 138 6.75 13.40 12.28
C VAL A 138 8.13 13.87 11.88
N HIS A 139 9.06 12.93 11.77
CA HIS A 139 10.40 13.17 11.24
C HIS A 139 10.45 12.79 9.78
N VAL A 140 10.89 13.69 8.92
CA VAL A 140 11.24 13.40 7.53
C VAL A 140 12.75 13.47 7.42
N THR A 141 13.36 12.34 7.10
CA THR A 141 14.81 12.21 6.92
C THR A 141 15.10 11.82 5.48
N GLN A 142 15.99 12.57 4.86
CA GLN A 142 16.42 12.30 3.49
C GLN A 142 17.92 12.12 3.44
N TYR A 143 18.37 11.09 2.72
CA TYR A 143 19.78 10.83 2.45
C TYR A 143 20.03 11.07 0.97
N PHE A 144 20.95 11.97 0.66
CA PHE A 144 21.32 12.31 -0.72
C PHE A 144 22.75 11.84 -1.02
N LEU A 145 22.90 11.10 -2.10
CA LEU A 145 24.15 10.54 -2.57
C LEU A 145 24.92 11.57 -3.44
N PRO A 146 26.03 12.19 -2.97
CA PRO A 146 26.71 13.21 -3.72
C PRO A 146 27.48 12.70 -4.94
N GLY A 147 27.80 11.41 -4.95
CA GLY A 147 28.47 10.73 -6.05
C GLY A 147 28.49 9.22 -5.86
N PRO A 148 28.69 8.43 -6.93
CA PRO A 148 28.65 6.96 -6.87
C PRO A 148 29.65 6.34 -5.88
N GLU A 149 30.79 7.02 -5.67
CA GLU A 149 31.85 6.61 -4.76
C GLU A 149 31.41 6.60 -3.29
N SER A 150 30.37 7.34 -2.94
CA SER A 150 29.84 7.48 -1.58
C SER A 150 28.71 6.51 -1.23
N GLU A 151 28.47 5.49 -2.05
CA GLU A 151 27.35 4.57 -1.86
C GLU A 151 27.44 3.76 -0.55
N ALA A 152 28.63 3.46 -0.05
CA ALA A 152 28.79 2.80 1.24
C ALA A 152 28.41 3.73 2.40
N ALA A 153 28.79 5.00 2.38
CA ALA A 153 28.36 5.98 3.38
C ALA A 153 26.82 6.17 3.36
N PHE A 154 26.22 6.20 2.15
CA PHE A 154 24.78 6.33 1.98
C PHE A 154 24.00 5.22 2.68
N TYR A 155 24.33 3.95 2.43
CA TYR A 155 23.67 2.82 3.07
C TYR A 155 24.05 2.65 4.53
N TYR A 156 25.28 2.97 4.90
CA TYR A 156 25.72 2.90 6.30
C TYR A 156 24.88 3.82 7.18
N HIS A 157 24.77 5.09 6.84
CA HIS A 157 24.04 6.08 7.64
C HIS A 157 22.52 5.79 7.62
N PHE A 158 21.95 5.47 6.47
CA PHE A 158 20.54 5.06 6.40
C PHE A 158 20.23 3.89 7.35
N LEU A 159 21.08 2.86 7.38
CA LEU A 159 20.81 1.65 8.17
C LEU A 159 21.17 1.78 9.65
N THR A 160 22.12 2.66 10.00
CA THR A 160 22.52 2.87 11.41
C THR A 160 21.68 3.88 12.13
N GLU A 161 21.13 4.88 11.41
CA GLU A 161 20.30 5.92 11.99
C GLU A 161 18.82 5.55 12.01
N MET A 162 18.44 4.51 11.27
CA MET A 162 17.09 4.00 11.30
C MET A 162 16.78 3.44 12.68
N GLU A 163 15.70 3.89 13.29
CA GLU A 163 15.27 3.44 14.60
C GLU A 163 15.06 1.93 14.66
N HIS A 164 15.54 1.29 15.73
CA HIS A 164 15.40 -0.17 15.90
C HIS A 164 13.94 -0.63 16.03
N SER A 165 13.02 0.28 16.30
CA SER A 165 11.57 0.00 16.37
C SER A 165 10.92 -0.14 15.00
N ILE A 166 11.54 0.35 13.93
CA ILE A 166 10.98 0.31 12.57
C ILE A 166 11.06 -1.11 12.02
N HIS A 167 9.91 -1.72 11.80
CA HIS A 167 9.79 -3.08 11.29
C HIS A 167 8.88 -3.20 10.07
N HIS A 168 8.33 -2.08 9.59
CA HIS A 168 7.34 -2.12 8.51
C HIS A 168 7.49 -0.91 7.59
N LEU A 169 7.53 -1.16 6.29
CA LEU A 169 7.54 -0.11 5.28
C LEU A 169 6.10 0.23 4.86
N ALA A 170 5.86 1.51 4.60
CA ALA A 170 4.69 1.98 3.88
C ALA A 170 5.16 2.75 2.65
N THR A 171 4.77 2.30 1.46
CA THR A 171 5.28 2.82 0.18
C THR A 171 4.16 2.95 -0.85
N TYR A 172 4.48 3.54 -2.01
CA TYR A 172 3.61 3.54 -3.17
C TYR A 172 4.28 2.85 -4.36
N ASN A 173 3.93 1.60 -4.66
CA ASN A 173 4.58 0.71 -5.61
C ASN A 173 5.97 0.21 -5.17
N GLY A 174 6.38 0.50 -3.95
CA GLY A 174 7.72 0.19 -3.47
C GLY A 174 8.02 -1.29 -3.31
N LYS A 175 7.00 -2.14 -3.17
CA LYS A 175 7.18 -3.61 -3.21
C LYS A 175 7.75 -4.09 -4.53
N ALA A 176 7.35 -3.47 -5.62
CA ALA A 176 7.76 -3.85 -6.98
C ALA A 176 8.95 -3.05 -7.48
N PHE A 177 9.23 -1.86 -6.94
CA PHE A 177 10.26 -0.96 -7.45
C PHE A 177 11.31 -0.59 -6.39
N ASP A 178 11.00 0.23 -5.40
CA ASP A 178 11.96 0.83 -4.47
C ASP A 178 12.73 -0.21 -3.67
N TRP A 179 12.02 -1.10 -2.98
CA TRP A 179 12.65 -2.07 -2.10
C TRP A 179 13.50 -3.13 -2.81
N PRO A 180 13.12 -3.68 -3.96
CA PRO A 180 14.01 -4.47 -4.80
C PRO A 180 15.28 -3.72 -5.25
N GLN A 181 15.18 -2.43 -5.57
CA GLN A 181 16.34 -1.60 -5.92
C GLN A 181 17.28 -1.43 -4.73
N VAL A 182 16.74 -1.09 -3.54
CA VAL A 182 17.51 -1.01 -2.29
C VAL A 182 18.28 -2.33 -2.04
N LYS A 183 17.61 -3.47 -2.13
CA LYS A 183 18.23 -4.80 -1.96
C LYS A 183 19.35 -5.04 -2.97
N THR A 184 19.11 -4.71 -4.23
CA THR A 184 20.08 -4.91 -5.32
C THR A 184 21.33 -4.06 -5.09
N ARG A 185 21.14 -2.76 -4.79
CA ARG A 185 22.27 -1.84 -4.57
C ARG A 185 23.02 -2.17 -3.29
N HIS A 186 22.33 -2.44 -2.18
CA HIS A 186 22.96 -2.89 -0.94
C HIS A 186 23.89 -4.09 -1.14
N THR A 187 23.57 -5.00 -2.07
CA THR A 187 24.41 -6.17 -2.34
C THR A 187 25.84 -5.79 -2.77
N PHE A 188 26.02 -4.63 -3.44
CA PHE A 188 27.34 -4.18 -3.88
C PHE A 188 28.20 -3.67 -2.72
N VAL A 189 27.60 -3.10 -1.69
CA VAL A 189 28.28 -2.52 -0.52
C VAL A 189 28.13 -3.37 0.76
N ARG A 190 27.49 -4.51 0.70
CA ARG A 190 27.10 -5.36 1.84
C ARG A 190 28.21 -5.74 2.82
N HIS A 191 29.46 -5.66 2.40
CA HIS A 191 30.61 -5.97 3.25
C HIS A 191 31.13 -4.76 4.03
N GLU A 192 30.58 -3.59 3.75
CA GLU A 192 30.98 -2.31 4.32
C GLU A 192 29.88 -1.67 5.18
N VAL A 193 28.68 -2.19 5.12
CA VAL A 193 27.48 -1.62 5.75
C VAL A 193 26.71 -2.67 6.55
N PRO A 194 25.82 -2.27 7.47
CA PRO A 194 24.94 -3.17 8.19
C PRO A 194 24.05 -4.01 7.25
N LYS A 195 23.58 -5.15 7.75
CA LYS A 195 22.62 -5.98 7.00
C LYS A 195 21.28 -5.24 6.86
N LEU A 196 20.66 -5.43 5.69
CA LEU A 196 19.27 -4.96 5.50
C LEU A 196 18.33 -5.71 6.44
N PRO A 197 17.49 -4.99 7.19
CA PRO A 197 16.43 -5.61 7.98
C PRO A 197 15.38 -6.29 7.08
N GLU A 198 14.67 -7.26 7.66
CA GLU A 198 13.47 -7.80 7.04
C GLU A 198 12.27 -6.94 7.47
N PHE A 199 11.62 -6.34 6.50
CA PHE A 199 10.44 -5.51 6.74
C PHE A 199 9.15 -6.19 6.30
N GLY A 200 8.08 -6.05 7.11
CA GLY A 200 6.73 -6.09 6.60
C GLY A 200 6.48 -4.90 5.65
N HIS A 201 5.40 -4.92 4.85
CA HIS A 201 5.28 -3.92 3.81
C HIS A 201 3.83 -3.61 3.45
N PHE A 202 3.38 -2.39 3.71
CA PHE A 202 2.16 -1.82 3.17
C PHE A 202 2.47 -1.13 1.84
N ASP A 203 2.05 -1.72 0.73
CA ASP A 203 2.11 -1.05 -0.58
C ASP A 203 0.75 -0.40 -0.87
N LEU A 204 0.69 0.91 -0.69
CA LEU A 204 -0.55 1.68 -0.76
C LEU A 204 -1.13 1.75 -2.18
N LEU A 205 -0.31 1.53 -3.22
CA LEU A 205 -0.80 1.45 -4.61
C LEU A 205 -1.82 0.32 -4.77
N HIS A 206 -1.63 -0.82 -4.10
CA HIS A 206 -2.58 -1.93 -4.19
C HIS A 206 -3.94 -1.55 -3.60
N ALA A 207 -3.94 -0.86 -2.46
CA ALA A 207 -5.16 -0.35 -1.84
C ALA A 207 -5.82 0.74 -2.69
N ALA A 208 -5.05 1.72 -3.18
CA ALA A 208 -5.55 2.79 -4.05
C ALA A 208 -6.17 2.21 -5.34
N ARG A 209 -5.51 1.27 -6.01
CA ARG A 209 -6.05 0.59 -7.19
C ARG A 209 -7.34 -0.17 -6.88
N ARG A 210 -7.43 -0.77 -5.71
CA ARG A 210 -8.62 -1.50 -5.29
C ARG A 210 -9.83 -0.60 -5.18
N LEU A 211 -9.66 0.56 -4.55
CA LEU A 211 -10.75 1.49 -4.29
C LEU A 211 -11.03 2.42 -5.47
N PHE A 212 -10.00 2.90 -6.15
CA PHE A 212 -10.11 4.06 -7.03
C PHE A 212 -9.92 3.78 -8.52
N LYS A 213 -9.45 2.58 -8.92
CA LYS A 213 -9.17 2.27 -10.35
C LYS A 213 -10.34 2.51 -11.30
N ARG A 214 -11.60 2.45 -10.79
CA ARG A 214 -12.80 2.61 -11.61
C ARG A 214 -13.33 4.03 -11.64
N VAL A 215 -12.86 4.88 -10.73
CA VAL A 215 -13.36 6.25 -10.55
C VAL A 215 -12.31 7.30 -10.92
N LEU A 216 -11.03 6.98 -10.77
CA LEU A 216 -9.94 7.87 -11.16
C LEU A 216 -9.41 7.56 -12.57
N PRO A 217 -8.92 8.57 -13.30
CA PRO A 217 -8.30 8.39 -14.60
C PRO A 217 -7.01 7.54 -14.53
N SER A 218 -6.30 7.63 -13.42
CA SER A 218 -5.16 6.77 -13.10
C SER A 218 -4.96 6.67 -11.59
N CYS A 219 -4.22 5.64 -11.14
CA CYS A 219 -3.78 5.51 -9.75
C CYS A 219 -2.29 5.88 -9.61
N ARG A 220 -1.81 6.91 -10.28
CA ARG A 220 -0.50 7.52 -9.97
C ARG A 220 -0.63 8.29 -8.67
N LEU A 221 0.45 8.39 -7.88
CA LEU A 221 0.40 9.08 -6.58
C LEU A 221 -0.13 10.51 -6.74
N SER A 222 0.38 11.27 -7.69
CA SER A 222 -0.05 12.66 -7.95
C SER A 222 -1.55 12.80 -8.25
N VAL A 223 -2.16 11.85 -8.97
CA VAL A 223 -3.61 11.87 -9.23
C VAL A 223 -4.40 11.51 -7.96
N VAL A 224 -3.90 10.57 -7.18
CA VAL A 224 -4.55 10.20 -5.89
C VAL A 224 -4.43 11.34 -4.88
N GLU A 225 -3.31 12.05 -4.86
CA GLU A 225 -3.12 13.25 -4.05
C GLU A 225 -4.14 14.33 -4.40
N GLU A 226 -4.26 14.66 -5.68
CA GLU A 226 -5.18 15.69 -6.13
C GLU A 226 -6.64 15.33 -5.86
N GLU A 227 -7.07 14.15 -6.31
CA GLU A 227 -8.48 13.75 -6.30
C GLU A 227 -8.98 13.22 -4.95
N ILE A 228 -8.09 12.63 -4.15
CA ILE A 228 -8.48 11.97 -2.89
C ILE A 228 -8.01 12.76 -1.67
N LEU A 229 -6.78 13.26 -1.68
CA LEU A 229 -6.23 14.03 -0.56
C LEU A 229 -6.46 15.54 -0.70
N GLY A 230 -6.87 16.04 -1.87
CA GLY A 230 -7.04 17.46 -2.15
C GLY A 230 -5.71 18.22 -2.11
N LEU A 231 -4.62 17.56 -2.48
CA LEU A 231 -3.27 18.13 -2.54
C LEU A 231 -2.98 18.63 -3.95
N HIS A 232 -2.69 19.91 -4.05
CA HIS A 232 -2.22 20.51 -5.30
C HIS A 232 -0.75 20.91 -5.08
N ARG A 233 0.16 20.29 -5.83
CA ARG A 233 1.59 20.59 -5.75
C ARG A 233 1.89 21.85 -6.57
N GLU A 234 2.33 22.90 -5.91
CA GLU A 234 2.81 24.13 -6.57
C GLU A 234 4.30 23.99 -6.87
N ASN A 235 4.72 24.32 -8.10
CA ASN A 235 6.13 24.30 -8.56
C ASN A 235 6.83 22.94 -8.36
N ASP A 236 6.09 21.83 -8.51
CA ASP A 236 6.64 20.48 -8.38
C ASP A 236 7.62 20.14 -9.52
N THR A 237 8.69 19.43 -9.19
CA THR A 237 9.63 18.89 -10.16
C THR A 237 9.08 17.56 -10.69
N PRO A 238 8.72 17.47 -11.99
CA PRO A 238 8.21 16.21 -12.51
C PRO A 238 9.22 15.07 -12.33
N GLY A 239 8.80 13.94 -11.72
CA GLY A 239 9.68 12.83 -11.39
C GLY A 239 10.46 12.24 -12.57
N TYR A 240 9.95 12.37 -13.82
CA TYR A 240 10.71 11.94 -15.01
C TYR A 240 11.94 12.80 -15.32
N LEU A 241 12.03 14.03 -14.75
CA LEU A 241 13.20 14.91 -14.88
C LEU A 241 14.26 14.63 -13.79
N ALA A 242 13.88 14.00 -12.70
CA ALA A 242 14.73 13.77 -11.53
C ALA A 242 16.07 13.09 -11.88
N PRO A 243 16.13 12.05 -12.74
CA PRO A 243 17.41 11.46 -13.16
C PRO A 243 18.32 12.45 -13.90
N MET A 244 17.75 13.26 -14.78
CA MET A 244 18.52 14.24 -15.56
C MET A 244 19.11 15.32 -14.64
N LEU A 245 18.33 15.83 -13.69
CA LEU A 245 18.75 16.83 -12.72
C LEU A 245 19.87 16.30 -11.81
N TYR A 246 19.83 15.01 -11.46
CA TYR A 246 20.93 14.40 -10.73
C TYR A 246 22.22 14.31 -11.58
N PHE A 247 22.14 13.98 -12.87
CA PHE A 247 23.31 14.00 -13.74
C PHE A 247 23.88 15.41 -13.95
N ASP A 248 23.05 16.44 -13.98
CA ASP A 248 23.52 17.83 -14.03
C ASP A 248 24.17 18.22 -12.70
N TYR A 249 23.60 17.81 -11.56
CA TYR A 249 24.25 17.95 -10.26
C TYR A 249 25.63 17.27 -10.22
N LEU A 250 25.78 16.06 -10.74
CA LEU A 250 27.06 15.34 -10.73
C LEU A 250 28.16 16.08 -11.52
N LYS A 251 27.81 16.85 -12.55
CA LYS A 251 28.77 17.64 -13.34
C LYS A 251 29.22 18.90 -12.61
N GLU A 252 28.29 19.61 -11.98
CA GLU A 252 28.51 20.95 -11.45
C GLU A 252 28.57 20.97 -9.91
N GLN A 253 28.16 19.89 -9.24
CA GLN A 253 28.06 19.74 -7.79
C GLN A 253 27.18 20.80 -7.11
N ASN A 254 26.37 21.54 -7.88
CA ASN A 254 25.55 22.65 -7.40
C ASN A 254 24.16 22.12 -6.96
N PRO A 255 23.76 22.26 -5.68
CA PRO A 255 22.50 21.77 -5.15
C PRO A 255 21.24 22.39 -5.78
N VAL A 256 21.37 23.51 -6.50
CA VAL A 256 20.25 24.14 -7.20
C VAL A 256 19.54 23.17 -8.15
N PHE A 257 20.27 22.25 -8.79
CA PHE A 257 19.71 21.26 -9.70
C PHE A 257 18.85 20.23 -9.00
N ILE A 258 19.16 19.90 -7.74
CA ILE A 258 18.52 18.79 -7.01
C ILE A 258 17.49 19.27 -5.96
N LYS A 259 17.47 20.56 -5.64
CA LYS A 259 16.58 21.16 -4.63
C LYS A 259 15.11 20.80 -4.87
N GLY A 260 14.64 20.87 -6.12
CA GLY A 260 13.26 20.53 -6.48
C GLY A 260 12.97 19.04 -6.30
N VAL A 261 13.94 18.16 -6.61
CA VAL A 261 13.79 16.70 -6.43
C VAL A 261 13.74 16.33 -4.94
N ILE A 262 14.55 16.96 -4.10
CA ILE A 262 14.52 16.79 -2.65
C ILE A 262 13.14 17.20 -2.10
N GLY A 263 12.60 18.34 -2.57
CA GLY A 263 11.24 18.78 -2.19
C GLY A 263 10.14 17.82 -2.68
N HIS A 264 10.28 17.28 -3.89
CA HIS A 264 9.35 16.27 -4.44
C HIS A 264 9.28 15.02 -3.55
N ASN A 265 10.42 14.41 -3.26
CA ASN A 265 10.52 13.21 -2.42
C ASN A 265 10.01 13.47 -0.97
N GLU A 266 10.24 14.67 -0.40
CA GLU A 266 9.66 15.07 0.88
C GLU A 266 8.12 15.05 0.84
N GLN A 267 7.54 15.62 -0.23
CA GLN A 267 6.09 15.62 -0.43
C GLN A 267 5.55 14.19 -0.58
N ASP A 268 6.26 13.32 -1.31
CA ASP A 268 5.87 11.93 -1.50
C ASP A 268 5.75 11.20 -0.16
N VAL A 269 6.76 11.24 0.71
CA VAL A 269 6.71 10.54 2.00
C VAL A 269 5.63 11.09 2.95
N LEU A 270 5.36 12.41 2.91
CA LEU A 270 4.24 13.01 3.65
C LEU A 270 2.87 12.55 3.10
N SER A 271 2.77 12.47 1.78
CA SER A 271 1.57 11.94 1.10
C SER A 271 1.28 10.50 1.49
N LEU A 272 2.30 9.67 1.68
CA LEU A 272 2.12 8.29 2.12
C LEU A 272 1.45 8.20 3.49
N ILE A 273 1.80 9.09 4.44
CA ILE A 273 1.15 9.13 5.77
C ILE A 273 -0.32 9.48 5.61
N SER A 274 -0.62 10.59 4.91
CA SER A 274 -2.00 11.04 4.69
C SER A 274 -2.83 10.02 3.92
N LEU A 275 -2.23 9.36 2.94
CA LEU A 275 -2.89 8.32 2.15
C LEU A 275 -3.17 7.06 2.97
N TYR A 276 -2.25 6.64 3.83
CA TYR A 276 -2.49 5.50 4.72
C TYR A 276 -3.68 5.77 5.67
N ILE A 277 -3.75 6.99 6.22
CA ILE A 277 -4.87 7.43 7.07
C ILE A 277 -6.17 7.38 6.27
N GLU A 278 -6.20 8.00 5.09
CA GLU A 278 -7.38 8.09 4.24
C GLU A 278 -7.90 6.71 3.81
N LEU A 279 -7.03 5.85 3.30
CA LEU A 279 -7.38 4.49 2.87
C LEU A 279 -7.90 3.65 4.04
N SER A 280 -7.25 3.75 5.20
CA SER A 280 -7.66 3.03 6.40
C SER A 280 -9.04 3.46 6.89
N GLU A 281 -9.31 4.77 6.95
CA GLU A 281 -10.62 5.27 7.37
C GLU A 281 -11.72 4.85 6.41
N ARG A 282 -11.49 4.96 5.09
CA ARG A 282 -12.45 4.48 4.09
C ARG A 282 -12.78 3.00 4.26
N VAL A 283 -11.78 2.16 4.50
CA VAL A 283 -12.01 0.73 4.73
C VAL A 283 -12.77 0.48 6.03
N LEU A 284 -12.37 1.14 7.14
CA LEU A 284 -13.01 1.01 8.45
C LEU A 284 -14.47 1.49 8.43
N GLU A 285 -14.75 2.55 7.71
CA GLU A 285 -16.08 3.11 7.54
C GLU A 285 -16.92 2.42 6.46
N GLY A 286 -16.28 1.61 5.61
CA GLY A 286 -16.91 0.92 4.50
C GLY A 286 -17.25 1.85 3.33
N GLY A 287 -16.36 2.80 3.03
CA GLY A 287 -16.45 3.66 1.85
C GLY A 287 -17.36 4.89 2.00
N THR A 288 -17.21 5.83 1.07
CA THR A 288 -17.95 7.10 1.00
C THR A 288 -19.04 7.07 -0.06
N THR A 289 -18.88 6.26 -1.12
CA THR A 289 -19.88 6.07 -2.18
C THR A 289 -20.34 4.61 -2.23
N PRO A 290 -21.52 4.30 -2.81
CA PRO A 290 -21.98 2.93 -2.97
C PRO A 290 -21.00 2.05 -3.74
N GLU A 291 -20.36 2.60 -4.77
CA GLU A 291 -19.37 1.92 -5.61
C GLU A 291 -18.11 1.56 -4.80
N GLU A 292 -17.58 2.50 -4.05
CA GLU A 292 -16.44 2.29 -3.15
C GLU A 292 -16.79 1.28 -2.06
N THR A 293 -17.95 1.42 -1.44
CA THR A 293 -18.47 0.50 -0.42
C THR A 293 -18.55 -0.93 -0.98
N TYR A 294 -19.01 -1.09 -2.21
CA TYR A 294 -19.05 -2.38 -2.89
C TYR A 294 -17.65 -2.96 -3.12
N GLU A 295 -16.68 -2.16 -3.56
CA GLU A 295 -15.30 -2.64 -3.77
C GLU A 295 -14.61 -3.02 -2.45
N ILE A 296 -14.88 -2.32 -1.36
CA ILE A 296 -14.44 -2.69 0.00
C ILE A 296 -15.08 -4.03 0.41
N GLY A 297 -16.38 -4.21 0.17
CA GLY A 297 -17.07 -5.48 0.42
C GLY A 297 -16.45 -6.64 -0.35
N ARG A 298 -16.13 -6.43 -1.63
CA ARG A 298 -15.40 -7.41 -2.45
C ARG A 298 -14.01 -7.73 -1.91
N TRP A 299 -13.36 -6.76 -1.29
CA TRP A 299 -12.04 -6.97 -0.69
C TRP A 299 -12.15 -7.88 0.53
N PHE A 300 -13.08 -7.60 1.44
CA PHE A 300 -13.37 -8.47 2.57
C PHE A 300 -13.85 -9.88 2.14
N GLU A 301 -14.66 -9.97 1.08
CA GLU A 301 -15.08 -11.26 0.52
C GLU A 301 -13.90 -12.13 0.07
N GLN A 302 -12.89 -11.54 -0.60
CA GLN A 302 -11.67 -12.26 -1.02
C GLN A 302 -10.86 -12.78 0.17
N MET A 303 -10.90 -12.08 1.29
CA MET A 303 -10.26 -12.49 2.54
C MET A 303 -11.11 -13.45 3.36
N LYS A 304 -12.33 -13.79 2.88
CA LYS A 304 -13.30 -14.61 3.57
C LYS A 304 -13.87 -13.98 4.85
N GLU A 305 -13.73 -12.67 4.98
CA GLU A 305 -14.33 -11.86 6.06
C GLU A 305 -15.81 -11.59 5.75
N TRP A 306 -16.61 -12.68 5.79
CA TRP A 306 -17.99 -12.69 5.30
C TRP A 306 -18.89 -11.66 6.01
N ASN A 307 -18.70 -11.47 7.32
CA ASN A 307 -19.51 -10.53 8.11
C ASN A 307 -19.27 -9.07 7.64
N LYS A 308 -18.01 -8.71 7.44
CA LYS A 308 -17.66 -7.38 6.93
C LYS A 308 -18.11 -7.20 5.48
N ALA A 309 -17.93 -8.22 4.64
CA ALA A 309 -18.39 -8.20 3.26
C ALA A 309 -19.91 -7.97 3.17
N SER A 310 -20.70 -8.72 3.94
CA SER A 310 -22.16 -8.57 3.96
C SER A 310 -22.58 -7.19 4.49
N TRP A 311 -21.92 -6.69 5.53
CA TRP A 311 -22.16 -5.36 6.05
C TRP A 311 -21.91 -4.26 4.99
N CYS A 312 -20.80 -4.36 4.25
CA CYS A 312 -20.51 -3.45 3.15
C CYS A 312 -21.58 -3.52 2.05
N TYR A 313 -21.99 -4.72 1.64
CA TYR A 313 -23.00 -4.86 0.59
C TYR A 313 -24.37 -4.33 1.04
N HIS A 314 -24.76 -4.55 2.28
CA HIS A 314 -25.96 -3.91 2.86
C HIS A 314 -25.86 -2.39 2.85
N LYS A 315 -24.69 -1.84 3.23
CA LYS A 315 -24.46 -0.39 3.18
C LYS A 315 -24.53 0.12 1.74
N ALA A 316 -23.91 -0.55 0.77
CA ALA A 316 -23.95 -0.15 -0.64
C ALA A 316 -25.39 -0.12 -1.19
N ILE A 317 -26.19 -1.16 -0.89
CA ILE A 317 -27.61 -1.21 -1.29
C ILE A 317 -28.39 -0.06 -0.67
N ARG A 318 -28.21 0.20 0.63
CA ARG A 318 -28.96 1.23 1.35
C ARG A 318 -28.61 2.66 0.93
N THR A 319 -27.34 2.91 0.55
CA THR A 319 -26.86 4.24 0.17
C THR A 319 -26.97 4.51 -1.34
N SER A 320 -27.20 3.46 -2.14
CA SER A 320 -27.45 3.62 -3.57
C SER A 320 -28.79 4.30 -3.82
N ARG A 321 -28.82 5.29 -4.72
CA ARG A 321 -30.04 5.99 -5.12
C ARG A 321 -30.97 5.10 -5.92
N GLU A 322 -30.40 4.17 -6.67
CA GLU A 322 -31.13 3.25 -7.54
C GLU A 322 -30.87 1.81 -7.14
N TRP A 323 -31.82 0.94 -7.43
CA TRP A 323 -31.65 -0.49 -7.24
C TRP A 323 -30.52 -1.03 -8.13
N ASN A 324 -29.58 -1.77 -7.56
CA ASN A 324 -28.40 -2.27 -8.27
C ASN A 324 -28.26 -3.79 -8.11
N ALA A 325 -28.51 -4.52 -9.20
CA ALA A 325 -28.43 -5.97 -9.25
C ALA A 325 -27.07 -6.52 -8.78
N VAL A 326 -25.99 -5.78 -9.04
CA VAL A 326 -24.63 -6.22 -8.68
C VAL A 326 -24.44 -6.29 -7.18
N TYR A 327 -24.91 -5.26 -6.46
CA TYR A 327 -24.81 -5.19 -5.00
C TYR A 327 -25.69 -6.24 -4.32
N VAL A 328 -26.93 -6.32 -4.80
CA VAL A 328 -27.93 -7.27 -4.26
C VAL A 328 -27.50 -8.73 -4.49
N TYR A 329 -26.99 -9.03 -5.68
CA TYR A 329 -26.50 -10.37 -5.99
C TYR A 329 -25.25 -10.75 -5.16
N ALA A 330 -24.31 -9.81 -5.01
CA ALA A 330 -23.12 -10.03 -4.18
C ALA A 330 -23.49 -10.31 -2.71
N LEU A 331 -24.44 -9.56 -2.15
CA LEU A 331 -24.98 -9.82 -0.81
C LEU A 331 -25.57 -11.21 -0.70
N ALA A 332 -26.43 -11.61 -1.65
CA ALA A 332 -27.03 -12.93 -1.64
C ALA A 332 -25.99 -14.06 -1.66
N LEU A 333 -24.92 -13.90 -2.44
CA LEU A 333 -23.85 -14.89 -2.49
C LEU A 333 -23.05 -14.96 -1.17
N VAL A 334 -22.78 -13.84 -0.52
CA VAL A 334 -22.09 -13.81 0.77
C VAL A 334 -22.96 -14.43 1.86
N LEU A 335 -24.26 -14.11 1.94
CA LEU A 335 -25.20 -14.75 2.86
C LEU A 335 -25.24 -16.27 2.66
N LYS A 336 -25.22 -16.72 1.41
CA LYS A 336 -25.10 -18.16 1.10
C LYS A 336 -23.79 -18.76 1.63
N LYS A 337 -22.64 -18.04 1.53
CA LYS A 337 -21.36 -18.49 2.10
C LYS A 337 -21.42 -18.58 3.63
N GLN A 338 -22.17 -17.70 4.28
CA GLN A 338 -22.45 -17.73 5.71
C GLN A 338 -23.45 -18.82 6.12
N LYS A 339 -23.96 -19.63 5.17
CA LYS A 339 -25.03 -20.63 5.37
C LYS A 339 -26.39 -20.02 5.76
N GLN A 340 -26.60 -18.74 5.47
CA GLN A 340 -27.83 -17.99 5.73
C GLN A 340 -28.73 -17.98 4.48
N MET A 341 -29.02 -19.15 3.92
CA MET A 341 -29.75 -19.23 2.64
C MET A 341 -31.17 -18.66 2.73
N ALA A 342 -31.83 -18.79 3.87
CA ALA A 342 -33.16 -18.22 4.08
C ALA A 342 -33.17 -16.69 3.91
N GLU A 343 -32.12 -16.01 4.36
CA GLU A 343 -31.93 -14.58 4.20
C GLU A 343 -31.50 -14.21 2.77
N ALA A 344 -30.73 -15.09 2.09
CA ALA A 344 -30.28 -14.86 0.71
C ALA A 344 -31.43 -14.94 -0.32
N LEU A 345 -32.46 -15.76 -0.07
CA LEU A 345 -33.55 -16.06 -1.01
C LEU A 345 -34.28 -14.80 -1.50
N PRO A 346 -34.75 -13.87 -0.65
CA PRO A 346 -35.44 -12.66 -1.12
C PRO A 346 -34.59 -11.84 -2.07
N TYR A 347 -33.27 -11.75 -1.83
CA TYR A 347 -32.33 -11.03 -2.70
C TYR A 347 -32.14 -11.72 -4.04
N LEU A 348 -31.99 -13.04 -4.06
CA LEU A 348 -31.92 -13.83 -5.32
C LEU A 348 -33.20 -13.70 -6.13
N VAL A 349 -34.36 -13.77 -5.49
CA VAL A 349 -35.66 -13.59 -6.15
C VAL A 349 -35.77 -12.19 -6.76
N SER A 350 -35.38 -11.13 -6.03
CA SER A 350 -35.44 -9.75 -6.53
C SER A 350 -34.51 -9.55 -7.74
N VAL A 351 -33.29 -10.13 -7.73
CA VAL A 351 -32.37 -10.07 -8.86
C VAL A 351 -32.91 -10.81 -10.08
N TRP A 352 -33.49 -11.99 -9.90
CA TRP A 352 -34.13 -12.75 -10.97
C TRP A 352 -35.32 -12.01 -11.57
N GLN A 353 -36.22 -11.47 -10.73
CA GLN A 353 -37.42 -10.75 -11.18
C GLN A 353 -37.11 -9.48 -11.98
N ASN A 354 -36.02 -8.80 -11.64
CA ASN A 354 -35.61 -7.57 -12.35
C ASN A 354 -35.15 -7.82 -13.80
N ARG A 355 -34.89 -9.08 -14.17
CA ARG A 355 -34.51 -9.50 -15.55
C ARG A 355 -33.22 -8.83 -16.11
N GLY A 356 -32.47 -8.12 -15.28
CA GLY A 356 -31.25 -7.41 -15.65
C GLY A 356 -29.98 -8.24 -15.44
N LYS A 357 -28.90 -7.55 -15.13
CA LYS A 357 -27.61 -8.17 -14.81
C LYS A 357 -27.75 -9.18 -13.68
N HIS A 358 -27.11 -10.33 -13.81
CA HIS A 358 -27.16 -11.46 -12.86
C HIS A 358 -28.52 -12.16 -12.70
N ALA A 359 -29.55 -11.84 -13.50
CA ALA A 359 -30.83 -12.52 -13.39
C ALA A 359 -30.73 -14.02 -13.72
N ALA A 360 -29.96 -14.39 -14.75
CA ALA A 360 -29.70 -15.80 -15.08
C ALA A 360 -28.94 -16.50 -13.94
N ASP A 361 -27.90 -15.86 -13.39
CA ASP A 361 -27.09 -16.41 -12.30
C ASP A 361 -27.94 -16.61 -11.03
N ALA A 362 -28.79 -15.65 -10.71
CA ALA A 362 -29.71 -15.74 -9.58
C ALA A 362 -30.70 -16.89 -9.75
N ALA A 363 -31.28 -17.06 -10.95
CA ALA A 363 -32.15 -18.20 -11.26
C ALA A 363 -31.43 -19.53 -11.12
N VAL A 364 -30.16 -19.63 -11.50
CA VAL A 364 -29.31 -20.83 -11.28
C VAL A 364 -29.19 -21.15 -9.79
N GLU A 365 -28.92 -20.14 -8.95
CA GLU A 365 -28.79 -20.34 -7.50
C GLU A 365 -30.13 -20.74 -6.86
N LEU A 366 -31.23 -20.15 -7.31
CA LEU A 366 -32.59 -20.56 -6.90
C LEU A 366 -32.89 -22.00 -7.33
N ALA A 367 -32.57 -22.38 -8.57
CA ALA A 367 -32.74 -23.75 -9.05
C ALA A 367 -31.96 -24.76 -8.22
N LYS A 368 -30.70 -24.44 -7.87
CA LYS A 368 -29.86 -25.29 -7.01
C LYS A 368 -30.49 -25.48 -5.63
N TYR A 369 -30.99 -24.42 -5.03
CA TYR A 369 -31.61 -24.48 -3.71
C TYR A 369 -32.89 -25.31 -3.72
N MET A 370 -33.79 -25.08 -4.71
CA MET A 370 -35.03 -25.88 -4.85
C MET A 370 -34.72 -27.34 -5.03
N GLU A 371 -33.71 -27.70 -5.86
CA GLU A 371 -33.37 -29.08 -6.12
C GLU A 371 -32.72 -29.79 -4.92
N HIS A 372 -31.71 -29.13 -4.30
CA HIS A 372 -30.84 -29.85 -3.34
C HIS A 372 -31.31 -29.72 -1.89
N GLU A 373 -31.88 -28.58 -1.52
CA GLU A 373 -32.31 -28.32 -0.14
C GLU A 373 -33.81 -28.64 0.04
N LEU A 374 -34.66 -28.07 -0.80
CA LEU A 374 -36.12 -28.24 -0.67
C LEU A 374 -36.63 -29.49 -1.37
N LYS A 375 -35.83 -30.17 -2.20
CA LYS A 375 -36.22 -31.35 -2.97
C LYS A 375 -37.44 -31.12 -3.89
N ASP A 376 -37.69 -29.87 -4.27
CA ASP A 376 -38.78 -29.42 -5.15
C ASP A 376 -38.29 -29.41 -6.61
N ALA A 377 -38.47 -30.55 -7.29
CA ALA A 377 -38.01 -30.71 -8.67
C ALA A 377 -38.77 -29.81 -9.66
N GLU A 378 -40.03 -29.46 -9.39
CA GLU A 378 -40.84 -28.63 -10.27
C GLU A 378 -40.36 -27.18 -10.25
N LYS A 379 -40.19 -26.60 -9.06
CA LYS A 379 -39.61 -25.28 -8.92
C LYS A 379 -38.17 -25.21 -9.40
N ALA A 380 -37.36 -26.24 -9.14
CA ALA A 380 -36.01 -26.35 -9.66
C ALA A 380 -35.96 -26.34 -11.19
N PHE A 381 -36.90 -27.04 -11.83
CA PHE A 381 -37.04 -27.06 -13.29
C PHE A 381 -37.47 -25.66 -13.80
N HIS A 382 -38.48 -25.05 -13.19
CA HIS A 382 -38.91 -23.69 -13.53
C HIS A 382 -37.75 -22.70 -13.52
N TYR A 383 -37.00 -22.59 -12.44
CA TYR A 383 -35.85 -21.69 -12.37
C TYR A 383 -34.71 -22.07 -13.34
N THR A 384 -34.59 -23.36 -13.70
CA THR A 384 -33.62 -23.79 -14.71
C THR A 384 -34.02 -23.31 -16.12
N GLU A 385 -35.30 -23.37 -16.47
CA GLU A 385 -35.85 -22.83 -17.74
C GLU A 385 -35.67 -21.31 -17.81
N GLU A 386 -35.95 -20.63 -16.70
CA GLU A 386 -35.75 -19.18 -16.59
C GLU A 386 -34.28 -18.80 -16.79
N ALA A 387 -33.37 -19.48 -16.12
CA ALA A 387 -31.92 -19.27 -16.28
C ALA A 387 -31.47 -19.51 -17.73
N TYR A 388 -31.97 -20.58 -18.35
CA TYR A 388 -31.66 -20.91 -19.76
C TYR A 388 -32.12 -19.83 -20.73
N THR A 389 -33.33 -19.31 -20.51
CA THR A 389 -33.92 -18.24 -21.35
C THR A 389 -33.15 -16.92 -21.21
N LEU A 390 -32.73 -16.59 -19.98
CA LEU A 390 -32.04 -15.34 -19.65
C LEU A 390 -30.53 -15.37 -20.01
N SER A 391 -29.93 -16.57 -20.05
CA SER A 391 -28.48 -16.71 -20.30
C SER A 391 -28.11 -16.47 -21.76
N ARG A 392 -27.06 -15.63 -21.96
CA ARG A 392 -26.38 -15.46 -23.25
C ARG A 392 -25.06 -16.24 -23.31
N ASN A 393 -24.62 -16.82 -22.19
CA ASN A 393 -23.38 -17.58 -22.10
C ASN A 393 -23.64 -19.03 -22.58
N THR A 394 -22.92 -19.48 -23.61
CA THR A 394 -23.03 -20.80 -24.22
C THR A 394 -22.71 -21.92 -23.25
N ASP A 395 -21.61 -21.81 -22.49
CA ASP A 395 -21.17 -22.83 -21.53
C ASP A 395 -22.20 -23.01 -20.40
N LEU A 396 -22.75 -21.91 -19.91
CA LEU A 396 -23.82 -21.96 -18.92
C LEU A 396 -25.10 -22.61 -19.48
N ARG A 397 -25.44 -22.34 -20.73
CA ARG A 397 -26.61 -22.94 -21.40
C ARG A 397 -26.45 -24.46 -21.55
N ASP A 398 -25.27 -24.96 -21.88
CA ASP A 398 -25.01 -26.40 -21.99
C ASP A 398 -25.18 -27.11 -20.63
N ASP A 399 -24.73 -26.50 -19.56
CA ASP A 399 -24.91 -27.04 -18.20
C ASP A 399 -26.37 -26.98 -17.74
N LEU A 400 -27.08 -25.92 -18.10
CA LEU A 400 -28.50 -25.77 -17.84
C LEU A 400 -29.32 -26.80 -18.63
N GLU A 401 -28.95 -27.10 -19.87
CA GLU A 401 -29.62 -28.14 -20.66
C GLU A 401 -29.46 -29.53 -20.05
N LYS A 402 -28.26 -29.87 -19.56
CA LYS A 402 -28.04 -31.13 -18.81
C LYS A 402 -28.89 -31.18 -17.55
N ARG A 403 -28.96 -30.08 -16.77
CA ARG A 403 -29.79 -29.97 -15.58
C ARG A 403 -31.27 -30.14 -15.89
N ARG A 404 -31.74 -29.47 -16.95
CA ARG A 404 -33.09 -29.50 -17.45
C ARG A 404 -33.55 -30.94 -17.76
N ARG A 405 -32.74 -31.68 -18.55
CA ARG A 405 -33.01 -33.12 -18.87
C ARG A 405 -33.07 -33.98 -17.61
N ARG A 406 -32.20 -33.77 -16.66
CA ARG A 406 -32.16 -34.50 -15.40
C ARG A 406 -33.38 -34.19 -14.51
N LEU A 407 -33.80 -32.94 -14.44
CA LEU A 407 -34.96 -32.54 -13.64
C LEU A 407 -36.28 -32.97 -14.26
N SER A 408 -36.44 -32.93 -15.59
CA SER A 408 -37.62 -33.44 -16.27
C SER A 408 -37.88 -34.92 -15.99
N GLY A 409 -36.80 -35.72 -15.86
CA GLY A 409 -36.92 -37.14 -15.46
C GLY A 409 -37.32 -37.36 -14.00
N LYS A 410 -37.16 -36.33 -13.13
CA LYS A 410 -37.56 -36.38 -11.70
C LYS A 410 -39.01 -35.94 -11.46
N ILE A 411 -39.54 -35.11 -12.36
CA ILE A 411 -40.91 -34.64 -12.28
C ILE A 411 -41.81 -35.82 -12.74
N ARG A 412 -42.43 -36.50 -11.78
CA ARG A 412 -43.40 -37.57 -12.11
C ARG A 412 -44.59 -36.98 -12.85
N PRO A 413 -45.05 -37.57 -13.96
CA PRO A 413 -46.31 -37.17 -14.55
C PRO A 413 -47.39 -37.31 -13.47
N GLY A 414 -48.11 -36.21 -13.24
CA GLY A 414 -49.13 -36.14 -12.18
C GLY A 414 -50.04 -37.34 -12.19
N LYS A 415 -50.29 -37.93 -11.02
CA LYS A 415 -51.44 -38.80 -10.85
C LYS A 415 -52.66 -37.96 -11.21
N SER A 416 -53.26 -38.23 -12.36
CA SER A 416 -54.59 -37.80 -12.69
C SER A 416 -55.51 -38.26 -11.58
N PHE A 417 -56.03 -37.34 -10.76
CA PHE A 417 -57.14 -37.67 -9.89
C PHE A 417 -58.36 -37.79 -10.79
N ILE A 418 -58.78 -39.06 -11.00
CA ILE A 418 -60.11 -39.43 -11.45
C ILE A 418 -61.08 -39.21 -10.30
#